data_f6070a35f2ff618938e8bff133795b6e
#
_entry.id   f6070a35f2ff618938e8bff133795b6e
#
_cell.length_a   1.000
_cell.length_b   1.000
_cell.length_c   1.000
_cell.angle_alpha   90.00
_cell.angle_beta   90.00
_cell.angle_gamma   90.00
#
_symmetry.space_group_name_H-M   'P 1'
#
loop_
_entity.id
_entity.type
_entity.pdbx_description
1 polymer ?
#
loop_
_entity_poly.entity_id
_entity_poly.type
_entity_poly.pdbx_seq_one_letter_code
_entity_poly.pdbx_strand_id
1 'polypeptide(L)'
;MTVTSCPQCALFQKQIATLELDNQQLRAERDFFKKKCAQDERENKRSAHPFRKNNDQLQNGPPKTPGRPDNHPAANRPEPEKVDQVIPVEISACPDCGTPLTDMQTHTQFQADIIATTIQREFTIQSGFCPCCKCRHHGRDDLQTSDALGAAGNQVGPVVLTMATEMKHDLGVSYDNISKFLETYFGIYVNPSTILQAEERLCAKAQPTFALLLDALRQCQIVHADETGWRIGRVNAWLWVFTSQNVTIYAIRYSRGADVPTEILGDAFDGILIVDGLKTYDALEYKKGQCNAHLLRRVKEMISKTTDADLATHLADLIKIIQEAISLAERRAEYSETYYAQKVRDCQTKLEGWLAFCECHEDDDLRRLAKHMRNHLQEWFTFLRIEGVPPTNNHAERQLRPSVVVRKTNGCHKTLAGALKHAVLMSLIVTCEQQNRSFLDLALRLWRERNPGAIPIQSLPEVA
;
A
#
# COMPACT_ATOMS: atom_id res chain seq x y z
N MET A 1 79.91 14.79 -2.36
CA MET A 1 79.39 13.52 -2.92
C MET A 1 77.89 13.67 -3.06
N THR A 2 77.39 13.95 -4.24
CA THR A 2 75.95 14.08 -4.53
C THR A 2 75.36 12.66 -4.64
N VAL A 3 74.51 12.29 -3.71
CA VAL A 3 73.78 11.01 -3.77
C VAL A 3 72.78 11.08 -4.88
N THR A 4 73.10 10.49 -6.04
CA THR A 4 72.16 10.30 -7.15
C THR A 4 71.04 9.36 -6.69
N SER A 5 69.81 9.89 -6.54
CA SER A 5 68.63 9.09 -6.22
C SER A 5 68.39 8.02 -7.27
N CYS A 6 68.25 6.79 -6.84
CA CYS A 6 67.90 5.65 -7.72
C CYS A 6 66.61 5.97 -8.52
N PRO A 7 66.58 5.83 -9.87
CA PRO A 7 65.40 6.10 -10.67
C PRO A 7 64.14 5.33 -10.22
N GLN A 8 64.31 4.12 -9.73
CA GLN A 8 63.24 3.29 -9.14
C GLN A 8 62.67 3.88 -7.84
N CYS A 9 63.53 4.42 -6.96
CA CYS A 9 63.08 5.10 -5.74
C CYS A 9 62.25 6.36 -6.06
N ALA A 10 62.63 7.13 -7.08
CA ALA A 10 61.87 8.31 -7.54
C ALA A 10 60.51 7.93 -8.12
N LEU A 11 60.41 6.79 -8.82
CA LEU A 11 59.12 6.25 -9.33
C LEU A 11 58.20 5.84 -8.17
N PHE A 12 58.72 5.09 -7.18
CA PHE A 12 57.94 4.68 -6.00
C PHE A 12 57.49 5.89 -5.17
N GLN A 13 58.30 6.92 -5.01
CA GLN A 13 57.91 8.17 -4.33
C GLN A 13 56.74 8.86 -5.05
N LYS A 14 56.73 8.90 -6.38
CA LYS A 14 55.59 9.42 -7.16
C LYS A 14 54.33 8.57 -6.99
N GLN A 15 54.47 7.26 -6.99
CA GLN A 15 53.31 6.36 -6.74
C GLN A 15 52.74 6.52 -5.32
N ILE A 16 53.60 6.64 -4.33
CA ILE A 16 53.18 6.91 -2.93
C ILE A 16 52.43 8.24 -2.84
N ALA A 17 52.95 9.31 -3.45
CA ALA A 17 52.30 10.62 -3.44
C ALA A 17 50.92 10.59 -4.13
N THR A 18 50.79 9.83 -5.23
CA THR A 18 49.49 9.65 -5.91
C THR A 18 48.52 8.89 -5.03
N LEU A 19 48.94 7.78 -4.42
CA LEU A 19 48.11 7.00 -3.49
C LEU A 19 47.71 7.77 -2.24
N GLU A 20 48.58 8.66 -1.74
CA GLU A 20 48.25 9.54 -0.61
C GLU A 20 47.17 10.57 -0.99
N LEU A 21 47.25 11.13 -2.21
CA LEU A 21 46.25 12.04 -2.73
C LEU A 21 44.89 11.34 -2.92
N ASP A 22 44.88 10.15 -3.52
CA ASP A 22 43.69 9.33 -3.70
C ASP A 22 43.07 8.96 -2.35
N ASN A 23 43.88 8.59 -1.35
CA ASN A 23 43.43 8.33 0.02
C ASN A 23 42.82 9.56 0.69
N GLN A 24 43.38 10.76 0.44
CA GLN A 24 42.79 12.01 0.94
C GLN A 24 41.43 12.29 0.30
N GLN A 25 41.28 12.08 -1.01
CA GLN A 25 39.99 12.23 -1.72
C GLN A 25 38.96 11.24 -1.19
N LEU A 26 39.33 9.96 -1.08
CA LEU A 26 38.41 8.91 -0.58
C LEU A 26 37.99 9.17 0.89
N ARG A 27 38.86 9.72 1.70
CA ARG A 27 38.52 10.15 3.08
C ARG A 27 37.52 11.31 3.07
N ALA A 28 37.72 12.30 2.21
CA ALA A 28 36.80 13.43 2.08
C ALA A 28 35.41 12.99 1.57
N GLU A 29 35.36 12.11 0.58
CA GLU A 29 34.12 11.52 0.08
C GLU A 29 33.42 10.71 1.19
N ARG A 30 34.15 9.84 1.87
CA ARG A 30 33.59 9.09 3.01
C ARG A 30 32.98 10.00 4.07
N ASP A 31 33.67 11.08 4.43
CA ASP A 31 33.20 11.99 5.47
C ASP A 31 32.01 12.84 4.98
N PHE A 32 31.97 13.18 3.69
CA PHE A 32 30.80 13.78 3.06
C PHE A 32 29.59 12.85 3.12
N PHE A 33 29.74 11.57 2.73
CA PHE A 33 28.65 10.59 2.80
C PHE A 33 28.21 10.31 4.24
N LYS A 34 29.14 10.27 5.21
CA LYS A 34 28.79 10.14 6.63
C LYS A 34 27.95 11.32 7.13
N LYS A 35 28.31 12.56 6.73
CA LYS A 35 27.52 13.76 7.07
C LYS A 35 26.13 13.72 6.43
N LYS A 36 26.05 13.32 5.17
CA LYS A 36 24.78 13.17 4.45
C LYS A 36 23.89 12.11 5.07
N CYS A 37 24.43 10.93 5.40
CA CYS A 37 23.68 9.89 6.12
C CYS A 37 23.20 10.36 7.50
N ALA A 38 24.02 11.09 8.24
CA ALA A 38 23.63 11.64 9.54
C ALA A 38 22.56 12.73 9.42
N GLN A 39 22.57 13.50 8.33
CA GLN A 39 21.54 14.48 8.02
C GLN A 39 20.23 13.79 7.62
N ASP A 40 20.28 12.79 6.73
CA ASP A 40 19.14 11.96 6.33
C ASP A 40 18.52 11.22 7.54
N GLU A 41 19.37 10.75 8.48
CA GLU A 41 18.87 10.14 9.73
C GLU A 41 18.19 11.16 10.66
N ARG A 42 18.65 12.41 10.71
CA ARG A 42 18.01 13.48 11.49
C ARG A 42 16.68 13.92 10.84
N GLU A 43 16.62 14.01 9.53
CA GLU A 43 15.41 14.31 8.77
C GLU A 43 14.41 13.17 8.88
N ASN A 44 14.83 11.91 8.76
CA ASN A 44 13.99 10.73 8.97
C ASN A 44 13.48 10.58 10.40
N LYS A 45 14.27 10.96 11.44
CA LYS A 45 13.79 11.00 12.82
C LYS A 45 12.73 12.07 13.04
N ARG A 46 12.73 13.16 12.27
CA ARG A 46 11.66 14.18 12.30
C ARG A 46 10.39 13.71 11.60
N SER A 47 10.49 12.87 10.58
CA SER A 47 9.34 12.29 9.87
C SER A 47 8.69 11.09 10.59
N ALA A 48 9.33 10.55 11.63
CA ALA A 48 8.85 9.38 12.38
C ALA A 48 7.69 9.68 13.36
N HIS A 49 7.19 10.93 13.45
CA HIS A 49 5.95 11.24 14.17
C HIS A 49 4.77 11.20 13.21
N PRO A 50 3.97 10.10 13.20
CA PRO A 50 2.91 9.89 12.19
C PRO A 50 1.76 10.90 12.25
N PHE A 51 1.69 11.75 13.28
CA PHE A 51 0.57 12.68 13.50
C PHE A 51 0.97 14.16 13.66
N ARG A 52 2.23 14.53 13.43
CA ARG A 52 2.61 15.93 13.45
C ARG A 52 2.28 16.56 12.09
N LYS A 53 1.14 17.23 12.00
CA LYS A 53 0.92 18.24 10.95
C LYS A 53 2.01 19.30 11.09
N ASN A 54 2.68 19.66 9.99
CA ASN A 54 3.59 20.80 9.99
C ASN A 54 2.84 22.01 10.54
N ASN A 55 3.43 22.69 11.52
CA ASN A 55 2.83 23.90 12.13
C ASN A 55 2.53 25.00 11.11
N ASP A 56 3.17 24.98 9.95
CA ASP A 56 2.99 25.95 8.87
C ASP A 56 1.62 25.84 8.17
N GLN A 57 0.90 24.71 8.31
CA GLN A 57 -0.46 24.52 7.80
C GLN A 57 -1.56 24.93 8.80
N LEU A 58 -1.18 25.34 10.02
CA LEU A 58 -2.13 25.70 11.09
C LEU A 58 -2.52 27.20 11.13
N GLN A 59 -1.98 28.03 10.23
CA GLN A 59 -2.12 29.49 10.37
C GLN A 59 -3.26 30.15 9.59
N ASN A 60 -4.03 29.46 8.75
CA ASN A 60 -5.05 30.12 7.92
C ASN A 60 -6.48 29.55 8.06
N GLY A 61 -6.99 29.48 9.26
CA GLY A 61 -8.42 29.22 9.53
C GLY A 61 -8.71 29.23 11.02
N PRO A 62 -9.91 29.61 11.46
CA PRO A 62 -10.28 29.49 12.86
C PRO A 62 -10.12 28.03 13.30
N PRO A 63 -9.62 27.77 14.50
CA PRO A 63 -9.43 26.40 14.98
C PRO A 63 -10.77 25.66 14.90
N LYS A 64 -10.80 24.55 14.15
CA LYS A 64 -11.98 23.69 14.12
C LYS A 64 -12.23 23.21 15.54
N THR A 65 -13.36 23.51 16.09
CA THR A 65 -13.82 23.01 17.38
C THR A 65 -13.74 21.48 17.34
N PRO A 66 -12.97 20.82 18.25
CA PRO A 66 -12.99 19.37 18.34
C PRO A 66 -14.37 18.93 18.74
N GLY A 67 -14.98 18.06 17.97
CA GLY A 67 -16.30 17.54 18.27
C GLY A 67 -17.14 17.34 17.00
N ARG A 68 -18.28 16.72 17.19
CA ARG A 68 -19.29 16.50 16.15
C ARG A 68 -20.00 17.83 15.87
N PRO A 69 -20.25 18.23 14.61
CA PRO A 69 -21.05 19.40 14.31
C PRO A 69 -22.43 19.31 14.96
N ASP A 70 -22.94 20.42 15.43
CA ASP A 70 -24.34 20.53 15.85
C ASP A 70 -25.23 20.10 14.67
N ASN A 71 -26.23 19.25 14.90
CA ASN A 71 -27.12 18.62 13.91
C ASN A 71 -26.53 17.44 13.11
N HIS A 72 -25.40 16.86 13.49
CA HIS A 72 -24.99 15.59 12.88
C HIS A 72 -25.92 14.47 13.38
N PRO A 73 -26.55 13.67 12.49
CA PRO A 73 -27.41 12.56 12.91
C PRO A 73 -26.65 11.62 13.84
N ALA A 74 -27.32 11.23 14.93
CA ALA A 74 -26.74 10.30 15.89
C ALA A 74 -26.43 8.96 15.18
N ALA A 75 -25.17 8.51 15.22
CA ALA A 75 -24.84 7.17 14.76
C ALA A 75 -25.11 6.20 15.91
N ASN A 76 -26.35 5.80 16.04
CA ASN A 76 -26.74 4.75 16.98
C ASN A 76 -26.39 3.39 16.34
N ARG A 77 -25.94 2.44 17.19
CA ARG A 77 -25.80 1.06 16.74
C ARG A 77 -27.20 0.53 16.43
N PRO A 78 -27.43 -0.12 15.28
CA PRO A 78 -28.73 -0.74 14.99
C PRO A 78 -29.04 -1.83 16.02
N GLU A 79 -30.32 -2.06 16.25
CA GLU A 79 -30.77 -3.21 17.04
C GLU A 79 -30.40 -4.51 16.32
N PRO A 80 -30.04 -5.57 17.07
CA PRO A 80 -29.69 -6.85 16.46
C PRO A 80 -30.93 -7.50 15.85
N GLU A 81 -30.80 -8.08 14.65
CA GLU A 81 -31.87 -8.83 14.00
C GLU A 81 -32.25 -10.11 14.77
N LYS A 82 -31.29 -10.65 15.52
CA LYS A 82 -31.47 -11.86 16.36
C LYS A 82 -30.83 -11.66 17.71
N VAL A 83 -31.55 -12.08 18.75
CA VAL A 83 -31.08 -12.09 20.12
C VAL A 83 -30.86 -13.54 20.56
N ASP A 84 -29.64 -13.89 20.96
CA ASP A 84 -29.29 -15.26 21.37
C ASP A 84 -29.61 -15.53 22.85
N GLN A 85 -29.59 -14.48 23.70
CA GLN A 85 -29.86 -14.62 25.14
C GLN A 85 -30.65 -13.42 25.65
N VAL A 86 -31.72 -13.68 26.36
CA VAL A 86 -32.52 -12.66 27.09
C VAL A 86 -32.23 -12.78 28.56
N ILE A 87 -31.73 -11.73 29.18
CA ILE A 87 -31.39 -11.67 30.60
C ILE A 87 -32.34 -10.69 31.29
N PRO A 88 -33.28 -11.17 32.15
CA PRO A 88 -34.10 -10.27 32.95
C PRO A 88 -33.24 -9.61 34.02
N VAL A 89 -33.34 -8.30 34.16
CA VAL A 89 -32.68 -7.51 35.20
C VAL A 89 -33.78 -6.84 36.02
N GLU A 90 -33.98 -7.32 37.22
CA GLU A 90 -35.04 -6.85 38.10
C GLU A 90 -34.48 -5.96 39.19
N ILE A 91 -35.28 -4.96 39.58
CA ILE A 91 -35.03 -4.11 40.73
C ILE A 91 -36.35 -3.90 41.46
N SER A 92 -36.38 -4.13 42.74
CA SER A 92 -37.60 -3.99 43.58
C SER A 92 -37.49 -2.88 44.59
N ALA A 93 -36.29 -2.49 44.99
CA ALA A 93 -36.02 -1.48 46.00
C ALA A 93 -34.92 -0.50 45.55
N CYS A 94 -34.95 0.70 46.07
CA CYS A 94 -33.93 1.72 45.85
C CYS A 94 -32.58 1.24 46.37
N PRO A 95 -31.52 1.24 45.52
CA PRO A 95 -30.19 0.78 45.94
C PRO A 95 -29.53 1.67 47.00
N ASP A 96 -29.97 2.93 47.12
CA ASP A 96 -29.39 3.88 48.08
C ASP A 96 -30.05 3.85 49.45
N CYS A 97 -31.38 3.65 49.53
CA CYS A 97 -32.13 3.76 50.80
C CYS A 97 -33.00 2.55 51.13
N GLY A 98 -33.10 1.52 50.27
CA GLY A 98 -33.86 0.29 50.49
C GLY A 98 -35.39 0.45 50.39
N THR A 99 -35.93 1.64 50.08
CA THR A 99 -37.37 1.85 49.95
C THR A 99 -37.93 1.11 48.73
N PRO A 100 -39.07 0.39 48.82
CA PRO A 100 -39.71 -0.21 47.64
C PRO A 100 -39.96 0.80 46.52
N LEU A 101 -39.64 0.44 45.29
CA LEU A 101 -39.83 1.30 44.10
C LEU A 101 -41.29 1.24 43.64
N THR A 102 -41.78 2.38 43.17
CA THR A 102 -43.10 2.53 42.54
C THR A 102 -42.92 3.05 41.12
N ASP A 103 -43.94 2.97 40.27
CA ASP A 103 -43.90 3.41 38.87
C ASP A 103 -42.78 2.71 38.05
N MET A 104 -42.81 1.39 38.11
CA MET A 104 -41.81 0.54 37.44
C MET A 104 -41.96 0.62 35.90
N GLN A 105 -40.86 0.90 35.23
CA GLN A 105 -40.78 0.93 33.75
C GLN A 105 -39.77 -0.12 33.27
N THR A 106 -40.05 -0.73 32.13
CA THR A 106 -39.18 -1.71 31.51
C THR A 106 -38.47 -1.07 30.31
N HIS A 107 -37.15 -1.15 30.25
CA HIS A 107 -36.33 -0.70 29.16
C HIS A 107 -35.54 -1.88 28.58
N THR A 108 -35.24 -1.82 27.28
CA THR A 108 -34.41 -2.83 26.62
C THR A 108 -33.03 -2.26 26.34
N GLN A 109 -31.98 -3.05 26.60
CA GLN A 109 -30.60 -2.74 26.26
C GLN A 109 -30.00 -3.93 25.52
N PHE A 110 -29.30 -3.67 24.42
CA PHE A 110 -28.62 -4.70 23.62
C PHE A 110 -27.12 -4.64 23.87
N GLN A 111 -26.49 -5.80 24.00
CA GLN A 111 -25.04 -5.96 24.11
C GLN A 111 -24.59 -7.09 23.18
N ALA A 112 -23.56 -6.82 22.36
CA ALA A 112 -22.88 -7.86 21.58
C ALA A 112 -21.58 -8.21 22.27
N ASP A 113 -21.32 -9.50 22.47
CA ASP A 113 -20.09 -10.02 23.07
C ASP A 113 -19.58 -11.22 22.27
N ILE A 114 -18.34 -11.67 22.53
CA ILE A 114 -17.68 -12.78 21.85
C ILE A 114 -17.44 -13.92 22.86
N ILE A 115 -17.93 -15.12 22.52
CA ILE A 115 -17.56 -16.36 23.20
C ILE A 115 -16.55 -17.08 22.32
N ALA A 116 -15.27 -17.02 22.69
CA ALA A 116 -14.20 -17.69 21.95
C ALA A 116 -14.10 -19.16 22.40
N THR A 117 -14.21 -20.10 21.46
CA THR A 117 -14.03 -21.54 21.71
C THR A 117 -12.88 -22.07 20.86
N THR A 118 -11.86 -22.63 21.52
CA THR A 118 -10.75 -23.32 20.86
C THR A 118 -11.08 -24.79 20.69
N ILE A 119 -10.86 -25.33 19.50
CA ILE A 119 -11.09 -26.74 19.17
C ILE A 119 -9.72 -27.44 19.08
N GLN A 120 -9.51 -28.49 19.88
CA GLN A 120 -8.37 -29.39 19.77
C GLN A 120 -8.76 -30.59 18.91
N ARG A 121 -7.94 -30.90 17.88
CA ARG A 121 -8.18 -32.04 16.97
C ARG A 121 -7.04 -33.03 17.06
N GLU A 122 -7.37 -34.30 17.11
CA GLU A 122 -6.45 -35.41 16.95
C GLU A 122 -6.65 -36.04 15.59
N PHE A 123 -5.55 -36.17 14.80
CA PHE A 123 -5.57 -36.84 13.51
C PHE A 123 -4.84 -38.18 13.65
N THR A 124 -5.57 -39.29 13.54
CA THR A 124 -5.01 -40.64 13.49
C THR A 124 -4.60 -40.97 12.06
N ILE A 125 -3.30 -40.89 11.74
CA ILE A 125 -2.76 -40.93 10.39
C ILE A 125 -2.20 -42.32 10.09
N GLN A 126 -2.75 -42.99 9.08
CA GLN A 126 -2.23 -44.25 8.56
C GLN A 126 -1.11 -43.98 7.54
N SER A 127 -0.06 -44.79 7.57
CA SER A 127 1.03 -44.74 6.59
C SER A 127 1.33 -46.11 6.03
N GLY A 128 1.63 -46.19 4.74
CA GLY A 128 1.96 -47.43 4.04
C GLY A 128 3.16 -47.28 3.13
N PHE A 129 3.82 -48.40 2.81
CA PHE A 129 4.92 -48.44 1.84
C PHE A 129 4.39 -48.85 0.47
N CYS A 130 4.73 -48.10 -0.57
CA CYS A 130 4.41 -48.42 -1.95
C CYS A 130 5.56 -49.22 -2.59
N PRO A 131 5.33 -50.48 -2.99
CA PRO A 131 6.37 -51.27 -3.61
C PRO A 131 6.77 -50.83 -5.02
N CYS A 132 5.87 -50.06 -5.69
CA CYS A 132 6.11 -49.53 -7.03
C CYS A 132 7.06 -48.33 -7.02
N CYS A 133 6.72 -47.25 -6.32
CA CYS A 133 7.55 -46.05 -6.23
C CYS A 133 8.60 -46.12 -5.11
N LYS A 134 8.62 -47.22 -4.33
CA LYS A 134 9.54 -47.47 -3.20
C LYS A 134 9.54 -46.36 -2.14
N CYS A 135 8.44 -45.68 -2.00
CA CYS A 135 8.24 -44.60 -1.05
C CYS A 135 7.19 -44.96 0.00
N ARG A 136 7.34 -44.40 1.20
CA ARG A 136 6.31 -44.46 2.24
C ARG A 136 5.38 -43.25 2.09
N HIS A 137 4.08 -43.52 2.05
CA HIS A 137 3.04 -42.49 1.97
C HIS A 137 2.18 -42.51 3.23
N HIS A 138 1.54 -41.42 3.54
CA HIS A 138 0.61 -41.28 4.65
C HIS A 138 -0.64 -40.48 4.22
N GLY A 139 -1.74 -40.78 4.90
CA GLY A 139 -2.99 -40.07 4.72
C GLY A 139 -2.89 -38.60 5.15
N ARG A 140 -3.80 -37.78 4.66
CA ARG A 140 -3.93 -36.37 5.01
C ARG A 140 -5.40 -35.99 5.07
N ASP A 141 -5.78 -35.18 6.06
CA ASP A 141 -7.05 -34.49 6.15
C ASP A 141 -6.93 -33.05 5.65
N ASP A 142 -8.01 -32.49 5.10
CA ASP A 142 -8.07 -31.14 4.56
C ASP A 142 -7.81 -30.04 5.60
N LEU A 143 -8.01 -30.33 6.89
CA LEU A 143 -7.78 -29.41 7.98
C LEU A 143 -6.33 -29.37 8.46
N GLN A 144 -5.48 -30.27 7.96
CA GLN A 144 -4.05 -30.28 8.30
C GLN A 144 -3.29 -29.21 7.56
N THR A 145 -2.46 -28.44 8.26
CA THR A 145 -1.64 -27.35 7.72
C THR A 145 -0.24 -27.77 7.31
N SER A 146 0.18 -29.01 7.65
CA SER A 146 1.48 -29.57 7.34
C SER A 146 1.40 -31.09 7.23
N ASP A 147 2.29 -31.71 6.47
CA ASP A 147 2.45 -33.17 6.36
C ASP A 147 3.43 -33.73 7.41
N ALA A 148 3.93 -32.90 8.32
CA ALA A 148 4.87 -33.32 9.33
C ALA A 148 4.24 -34.30 10.32
N LEU A 149 4.99 -35.36 10.67
CA LEU A 149 4.61 -36.38 11.65
C LEU A 149 5.55 -36.33 12.86
N GLY A 150 5.20 -37.06 13.92
CA GLY A 150 6.00 -37.13 15.16
C GLY A 150 5.98 -35.80 15.93
N ALA A 151 7.11 -35.41 16.48
CA ALA A 151 7.22 -34.19 17.28
C ALA A 151 6.83 -32.90 16.52
N ALA A 152 7.04 -32.86 15.21
CA ALA A 152 6.62 -31.76 14.34
C ALA A 152 5.14 -31.87 13.90
N GLY A 153 4.43 -32.91 14.32
CA GLY A 153 3.01 -33.12 14.03
C GLY A 153 2.07 -32.27 14.88
N ASN A 154 2.56 -31.62 15.95
CA ASN A 154 1.76 -30.66 16.72
C ASN A 154 1.61 -29.37 15.91
N GLN A 155 0.42 -29.17 15.35
CA GLN A 155 0.14 -28.15 14.35
C GLN A 155 -0.84 -27.09 14.88
N VAL A 156 -0.77 -25.92 14.28
CA VAL A 156 -1.74 -24.85 14.44
C VAL A 156 -2.73 -24.90 13.27
N GLY A 157 -4.01 -24.78 13.58
CA GLY A 157 -5.08 -24.90 12.59
C GLY A 157 -5.07 -23.78 11.53
N PRO A 158 -5.66 -24.02 10.35
CA PRO A 158 -5.58 -23.11 9.21
C PRO A 158 -6.26 -21.75 9.48
N VAL A 159 -7.33 -21.71 10.27
CA VAL A 159 -8.00 -20.44 10.62
C VAL A 159 -7.07 -19.54 11.44
N VAL A 160 -6.39 -20.12 12.45
CA VAL A 160 -5.45 -19.36 13.32
C VAL A 160 -4.27 -18.82 12.50
N LEU A 161 -3.71 -19.65 11.60
CA LEU A 161 -2.59 -19.24 10.76
C LEU A 161 -3.00 -18.16 9.75
N THR A 162 -4.22 -18.23 9.20
CA THR A 162 -4.74 -17.20 8.31
C THR A 162 -4.98 -15.90 9.06
N MET A 163 -5.63 -15.94 10.24
CA MET A 163 -5.81 -14.76 11.10
C MET A 163 -4.46 -14.10 11.43
N ALA A 164 -3.44 -14.90 11.78
CA ALA A 164 -2.11 -14.39 12.06
C ALA A 164 -1.49 -13.70 10.82
N THR A 165 -1.73 -14.24 9.62
CA THR A 165 -1.25 -13.68 8.35
C THR A 165 -1.90 -12.32 8.06
N GLU A 166 -3.22 -12.19 8.21
CA GLU A 166 -3.94 -10.91 8.05
C GLU A 166 -3.48 -9.89 9.09
N MET A 167 -3.41 -10.27 10.36
CA MET A 167 -2.89 -9.40 11.42
C MET A 167 -1.48 -8.88 11.11
N LYS A 168 -0.62 -9.72 10.52
CA LYS A 168 0.75 -9.35 10.17
C LYS A 168 0.82 -8.42 8.97
N HIS A 169 0.18 -8.79 7.87
CA HIS A 169 0.41 -8.16 6.58
C HIS A 169 -0.52 -6.98 6.31
N ASP A 170 -1.77 -7.05 6.75
CA ASP A 170 -2.75 -5.98 6.60
C ASP A 170 -2.77 -5.03 7.80
N LEU A 171 -2.96 -5.57 9.02
CA LEU A 171 -3.08 -4.75 10.23
C LEU A 171 -1.72 -4.28 10.80
N GLY A 172 -0.60 -4.81 10.30
CA GLY A 172 0.73 -4.42 10.72
C GLY A 172 1.07 -4.78 12.18
N VAL A 173 0.53 -5.88 12.70
CA VAL A 173 0.85 -6.35 14.04
C VAL A 173 2.19 -7.10 14.03
N SER A 174 2.99 -6.94 15.09
CA SER A 174 4.24 -7.70 15.23
C SER A 174 3.97 -9.18 15.54
N TYR A 175 4.87 -10.09 15.12
CA TYR A 175 4.70 -11.53 15.41
C TYR A 175 4.57 -11.83 16.89
N ASP A 176 5.31 -11.12 17.76
CA ASP A 176 5.22 -11.29 19.21
C ASP A 176 3.84 -10.87 19.75
N ASN A 177 3.30 -9.76 19.22
CA ASN A 177 1.95 -9.31 19.62
C ASN A 177 0.85 -10.23 19.09
N ILE A 178 1.02 -10.82 17.88
CA ILE A 178 0.12 -11.85 17.35
C ILE A 178 0.13 -13.07 18.27
N SER A 179 1.30 -13.59 18.64
CA SER A 179 1.44 -14.70 19.58
C SER A 179 0.74 -14.42 20.92
N LYS A 180 1.00 -13.23 21.49
CA LYS A 180 0.35 -12.80 22.74
C LYS A 180 -1.16 -12.69 22.61
N PHE A 181 -1.67 -12.16 21.52
CA PHE A 181 -3.10 -12.05 21.23
C PHE A 181 -3.76 -13.42 21.18
N LEU A 182 -3.18 -14.37 20.43
CA LEU A 182 -3.70 -15.73 20.29
C LEU A 182 -3.69 -16.47 21.63
N GLU A 183 -2.66 -16.31 22.43
CA GLU A 183 -2.55 -16.91 23.75
C GLU A 183 -3.57 -16.31 24.72
N THR A 184 -3.69 -14.97 24.76
CA THR A 184 -4.56 -14.27 25.71
C THR A 184 -6.05 -14.54 25.46
N TYR A 185 -6.49 -14.52 24.20
CA TYR A 185 -7.92 -14.58 23.86
C TYR A 185 -8.42 -15.98 23.51
N PHE A 186 -7.51 -16.87 23.04
CA PHE A 186 -7.88 -18.20 22.56
C PHE A 186 -7.16 -19.33 23.27
N GLY A 187 -6.22 -19.03 24.18
CA GLY A 187 -5.40 -20.05 24.86
C GLY A 187 -4.48 -20.82 23.92
N ILE A 188 -4.15 -20.27 22.73
CA ILE A 188 -3.33 -20.93 21.73
C ILE A 188 -1.96 -20.27 21.70
N TYR A 189 -0.95 -20.94 22.24
CA TYR A 189 0.42 -20.47 22.10
C TYR A 189 0.99 -20.81 20.72
N VAL A 190 1.44 -19.81 20.00
CA VAL A 190 2.07 -19.95 18.69
C VAL A 190 3.39 -19.20 18.68
N ASN A 191 4.48 -19.91 18.47
CA ASN A 191 5.79 -19.27 18.35
C ASN A 191 5.85 -18.39 17.09
N PRO A 192 6.44 -17.17 17.14
CA PRO A 192 6.64 -16.30 15.97
C PRO A 192 7.25 -17.01 14.75
N SER A 193 8.19 -17.93 14.97
CA SER A 193 8.78 -18.72 13.87
C SER A 193 7.78 -19.67 13.20
N THR A 194 6.80 -20.18 13.94
CA THR A 194 5.74 -21.04 13.40
C THR A 194 4.84 -20.24 12.46
N ILE A 195 4.49 -19.02 12.82
CA ILE A 195 3.71 -18.11 11.96
C ILE A 195 4.49 -17.81 10.69
N LEU A 196 5.76 -17.43 10.81
CA LEU A 196 6.65 -17.12 9.69
C LEU A 196 6.75 -18.28 8.68
N GLN A 197 6.97 -19.52 9.18
CA GLN A 197 7.02 -20.71 8.35
C GLN A 197 5.67 -21.06 7.71
N ALA A 198 4.57 -20.83 8.42
CA ALA A 198 3.23 -21.01 7.86
C ALA A 198 2.96 -20.04 6.71
N GLU A 199 3.30 -18.77 6.86
CA GLU A 199 3.19 -17.78 5.79
C GLU A 199 4.06 -18.12 4.58
N GLU A 200 5.26 -18.69 4.77
CA GLU A 200 6.09 -19.18 3.67
C GLU A 200 5.40 -20.29 2.88
N ARG A 201 4.81 -21.26 3.60
CA ARG A 201 4.03 -22.34 2.97
C ARG A 201 2.78 -21.80 2.25
N LEU A 202 2.04 -20.89 2.89
CA LEU A 202 0.86 -20.29 2.29
C LEU A 202 1.22 -19.49 1.03
N CYS A 203 2.27 -18.70 1.10
CA CYS A 203 2.78 -17.93 -0.05
C CYS A 203 3.19 -18.85 -1.21
N ALA A 204 3.87 -19.96 -0.93
CA ALA A 204 4.24 -20.95 -1.96
C ALA A 204 2.99 -21.58 -2.62
N LYS A 205 1.98 -21.93 -1.83
CA LYS A 205 0.69 -22.45 -2.31
C LYS A 205 -0.12 -21.42 -3.10
N ALA A 206 0.04 -20.14 -2.79
CA ALA A 206 -0.67 -19.05 -3.43
C ALA A 206 -0.05 -18.59 -4.77
N GLN A 207 1.15 -19.05 -5.14
CA GLN A 207 1.83 -18.62 -6.37
C GLN A 207 0.97 -18.76 -7.64
N PRO A 208 0.26 -19.89 -7.88
CA PRO A 208 -0.58 -20.03 -9.06
C PRO A 208 -1.73 -18.99 -9.09
N THR A 209 -2.33 -18.70 -7.92
CA THR A 209 -3.37 -17.68 -7.79
C THR A 209 -2.80 -16.28 -8.01
N PHE A 210 -1.63 -15.98 -7.47
CA PHE A 210 -0.94 -14.71 -7.69
C PHE A 210 -0.60 -14.50 -9.18
N ALA A 211 -0.12 -15.52 -9.88
CA ALA A 211 0.12 -15.46 -11.32
C ALA A 211 -1.16 -15.15 -12.11
N LEU A 212 -2.28 -15.77 -11.73
CA LEU A 212 -3.59 -15.46 -12.33
C LEU A 212 -4.00 -14.00 -12.12
N LEU A 213 -3.75 -13.43 -10.93
CA LEU A 213 -4.03 -12.02 -10.65
C LEU A 213 -3.14 -11.09 -11.48
N LEU A 214 -1.87 -11.45 -11.66
CA LEU A 214 -0.94 -10.69 -12.49
C LEU A 214 -1.41 -10.65 -13.94
N ASP A 215 -1.84 -11.79 -14.48
CA ASP A 215 -2.38 -11.86 -15.84
C ASP A 215 -3.71 -11.09 -15.97
N ALA A 216 -4.57 -11.14 -14.95
CA ALA A 216 -5.79 -10.34 -14.91
C ALA A 216 -5.51 -8.84 -14.88
N LEU A 217 -4.50 -8.38 -14.13
CA LEU A 217 -4.09 -6.98 -14.10
C LEU A 217 -3.62 -6.50 -15.48
N ARG A 218 -2.83 -7.32 -16.18
CA ARG A 218 -2.32 -7.01 -17.53
C ARG A 218 -3.41 -6.84 -18.59
N GLN A 219 -4.58 -7.42 -18.35
CA GLN A 219 -5.76 -7.30 -19.22
C GLN A 219 -6.68 -6.14 -18.85
N CYS A 220 -6.39 -5.42 -17.77
CA CYS A 220 -7.22 -4.30 -17.35
C CYS A 220 -7.07 -3.10 -18.29
N GLN A 221 -8.18 -2.45 -18.60
CA GLN A 221 -8.19 -1.23 -19.41
C GLN A 221 -7.55 -0.03 -18.70
N ILE A 222 -7.68 0.05 -17.37
CA ILE A 222 -7.16 1.14 -16.55
C ILE A 222 -6.43 0.52 -15.36
N VAL A 223 -5.15 0.89 -15.23
CA VAL A 223 -4.30 0.52 -14.10
C VAL A 223 -3.73 1.78 -13.50
N HIS A 224 -3.76 1.88 -12.21
CA HIS A 224 -3.10 2.92 -11.42
C HIS A 224 -1.77 2.39 -10.89
N ALA A 225 -0.73 3.19 -10.96
CA ALA A 225 0.56 2.84 -10.37
C ALA A 225 1.06 3.95 -9.44
N ASP A 226 1.65 3.53 -8.34
CA ASP A 226 2.31 4.42 -7.38
C ASP A 226 3.39 3.64 -6.63
N GLU A 227 4.36 4.32 -6.03
CA GLU A 227 5.41 3.67 -5.27
C GLU A 227 5.76 4.47 -4.02
N THR A 228 6.33 3.77 -3.05
CA THR A 228 6.82 4.38 -1.81
C THR A 228 8.16 3.77 -1.39
N GLY A 229 8.99 4.57 -0.73
CA GLY A 229 10.27 4.08 -0.21
C GLY A 229 10.08 2.89 0.73
N TRP A 230 10.90 1.86 0.55
CA TRP A 230 10.96 0.64 1.35
C TRP A 230 12.40 0.32 1.73
N ARG A 231 12.60 -0.68 2.58
CA ARG A 231 13.93 -1.20 2.93
C ARG A 231 13.91 -2.73 3.00
N ILE A 232 15.02 -3.31 2.53
CA ILE A 232 15.30 -4.74 2.72
C ILE A 232 16.64 -4.82 3.46
N GLY A 233 16.58 -5.16 4.74
CA GLY A 233 17.73 -5.04 5.63
C GLY A 233 18.19 -3.59 5.73
N ARG A 234 19.42 -3.34 5.29
CA ARG A 234 20.03 -1.99 5.26
C ARG A 234 19.99 -1.32 3.88
N VAL A 235 19.45 -2.01 2.87
CA VAL A 235 19.43 -1.54 1.48
C VAL A 235 18.12 -0.86 1.19
N ASN A 236 18.16 0.28 0.51
CA ASN A 236 16.97 0.97 0.02
C ASN A 236 16.28 0.12 -1.04
N ALA A 237 14.98 0.08 -0.96
CA ALA A 237 14.10 -0.61 -1.89
C ALA A 237 12.85 0.23 -2.11
N TRP A 238 11.96 -0.20 -2.98
CA TRP A 238 10.72 0.46 -3.31
C TRP A 238 9.58 -0.54 -3.28
N LEU A 239 8.51 -0.17 -2.60
CA LEU A 239 7.24 -0.88 -2.68
C LEU A 239 6.40 -0.18 -3.72
N TRP A 240 6.04 -0.92 -4.76
CA TRP A 240 5.18 -0.54 -5.85
C TRP A 240 3.79 -1.12 -5.66
N VAL A 241 2.79 -0.38 -6.08
CA VAL A 241 1.42 -0.86 -6.22
C VAL A 241 0.94 -0.63 -7.64
N PHE A 242 0.34 -1.65 -8.22
CA PHE A 242 -0.38 -1.60 -9.49
C PHE A 242 -1.80 -2.06 -9.21
N THR A 243 -2.78 -1.21 -9.42
CA THR A 243 -4.15 -1.48 -9.02
C THR A 243 -5.15 -1.07 -10.08
N SER A 244 -6.13 -1.90 -10.29
CA SER A 244 -7.33 -1.64 -11.08
C SER A 244 -8.55 -1.58 -10.17
N GLN A 245 -9.75 -1.57 -10.73
CA GLN A 245 -10.98 -1.63 -9.94
C GLN A 245 -11.09 -2.91 -9.10
N ASN A 246 -10.59 -4.05 -9.60
CA ASN A 246 -10.82 -5.38 -9.03
C ASN A 246 -9.55 -6.17 -8.69
N VAL A 247 -8.37 -5.66 -9.01
CA VAL A 247 -7.10 -6.37 -8.80
C VAL A 247 -6.04 -5.40 -8.33
N THR A 248 -5.33 -5.77 -7.28
CA THR A 248 -4.16 -5.04 -6.79
C THR A 248 -2.96 -5.97 -6.71
N ILE A 249 -1.85 -5.55 -7.30
CA ILE A 249 -0.55 -6.22 -7.23
C ILE A 249 0.44 -5.33 -6.52
N TYR A 250 1.05 -5.84 -5.46
CA TYR A 250 2.20 -5.23 -4.81
C TYR A 250 3.50 -5.87 -5.32
N ALA A 251 4.52 -5.06 -5.48
CA ALA A 251 5.87 -5.53 -5.78
C ALA A 251 6.90 -4.77 -4.96
N ILE A 252 7.86 -5.47 -4.35
CA ILE A 252 8.97 -4.84 -3.65
C ILE A 252 10.25 -5.13 -4.41
N ARG A 253 10.93 -4.06 -4.88
CA ARG A 253 12.11 -4.14 -5.72
C ARG A 253 13.18 -3.17 -5.23
N TYR A 254 14.44 -3.46 -5.54
CA TYR A 254 15.53 -2.52 -5.29
C TYR A 254 15.52 -1.35 -6.29
N SER A 255 14.95 -1.56 -7.45
CA SER A 255 14.83 -0.55 -8.50
C SER A 255 13.63 0.38 -8.28
N ARG A 256 13.80 1.66 -8.64
CA ARG A 256 12.74 2.65 -8.87
C ARG A 256 12.62 2.98 -10.36
N GLY A 257 13.19 2.15 -11.22
CA GLY A 257 13.24 2.36 -12.66
C GLY A 257 12.02 1.83 -13.40
N ALA A 258 11.99 2.09 -14.71
CA ALA A 258 10.94 1.63 -15.63
C ALA A 258 10.90 0.09 -15.79
N ASP A 259 11.96 -0.59 -15.40
CA ASP A 259 12.07 -2.04 -15.37
C ASP A 259 10.98 -2.69 -14.51
N VAL A 260 10.57 -2.05 -13.42
CA VAL A 260 9.56 -2.61 -12.51
C VAL A 260 8.15 -2.55 -13.12
N PRO A 261 7.63 -1.41 -13.59
CA PRO A 261 6.36 -1.40 -14.33
C PRO A 261 6.37 -2.34 -15.55
N THR A 262 7.47 -2.42 -16.30
CA THR A 262 7.61 -3.34 -17.44
C THR A 262 7.56 -4.81 -17.00
N GLU A 263 8.20 -5.19 -15.91
CA GLU A 263 8.11 -6.53 -15.34
C GLU A 263 6.67 -6.92 -14.98
N ILE A 264 5.94 -6.00 -14.34
CA ILE A 264 4.60 -6.27 -13.81
C ILE A 264 3.55 -6.25 -14.92
N LEU A 265 3.53 -5.22 -15.75
CA LEU A 265 2.50 -5.03 -16.78
C LEU A 265 2.84 -5.75 -18.10
N GLY A 266 4.14 -5.93 -18.38
CA GLY A 266 4.62 -6.48 -19.66
C GLY A 266 4.68 -5.46 -20.77
N ASP A 267 5.55 -5.69 -21.77
CA ASP A 267 5.73 -4.78 -22.93
C ASP A 267 4.46 -4.62 -23.77
N ALA A 268 3.58 -5.63 -23.76
CA ALA A 268 2.35 -5.64 -24.57
C ALA A 268 1.15 -5.02 -23.84
N PHE A 269 1.33 -4.32 -22.71
CA PHE A 269 0.21 -3.68 -22.01
C PHE A 269 -0.40 -2.56 -22.85
N ASP A 270 -1.67 -2.74 -23.26
CA ASP A 270 -2.42 -1.79 -24.13
C ASP A 270 -3.45 -0.94 -23.33
N GLY A 271 -3.51 -1.12 -22.03
CA GLY A 271 -4.35 -0.31 -21.15
C GLY A 271 -3.80 1.09 -20.91
N ILE A 272 -4.48 1.85 -20.06
CA ILE A 272 -4.09 3.20 -19.64
C ILE A 272 -3.46 3.11 -18.26
N LEU A 273 -2.24 3.61 -18.11
CA LEU A 273 -1.53 3.69 -16.85
C LEU A 273 -1.70 5.09 -16.24
N ILE A 274 -2.35 5.16 -15.07
CA ILE A 274 -2.50 6.41 -14.31
C ILE A 274 -1.33 6.54 -13.33
N VAL A 275 -0.59 7.67 -13.43
CA VAL A 275 0.66 7.89 -12.71
C VAL A 275 0.73 9.27 -12.04
N ASP A 276 1.65 9.43 -11.10
CA ASP A 276 1.86 10.68 -10.34
C ASP A 276 2.83 11.69 -10.97
N GLY A 277 3.37 11.38 -12.16
CA GLY A 277 4.35 12.23 -12.86
C GLY A 277 5.80 11.97 -12.48
N LEU A 278 6.10 10.82 -11.87
CA LEU A 278 7.49 10.39 -11.69
C LEU A 278 8.15 10.11 -13.05
N LYS A 279 9.37 10.63 -13.24
CA LYS A 279 10.14 10.49 -14.50
C LYS A 279 10.36 9.04 -14.95
N THR A 280 10.28 8.08 -14.05
CA THR A 280 10.40 6.66 -14.36
C THR A 280 9.38 6.21 -15.41
N TYR A 281 8.16 6.77 -15.35
CA TYR A 281 7.10 6.44 -16.29
C TYR A 281 7.28 7.06 -17.68
N ASP A 282 8.17 8.06 -17.85
CA ASP A 282 8.44 8.71 -19.13
C ASP A 282 9.07 7.73 -20.14
N ALA A 283 9.83 6.75 -19.63
CA ALA A 283 10.48 5.74 -20.46
C ALA A 283 9.53 4.62 -20.95
N LEU A 284 8.28 4.59 -20.51
CA LEU A 284 7.29 3.58 -20.89
C LEU A 284 6.47 4.06 -22.07
N GLU A 285 6.31 3.22 -23.07
CA GLU A 285 5.50 3.51 -24.27
C GLU A 285 4.00 3.27 -24.07
N TYR A 286 3.53 3.06 -22.84
CA TYR A 286 2.12 2.85 -22.52
C TYR A 286 1.31 4.14 -22.71
N LYS A 287 0.01 4.00 -23.02
CA LYS A 287 -0.95 5.10 -22.88
C LYS A 287 -1.02 5.52 -21.42
N LYS A 288 -0.89 6.81 -21.13
CA LYS A 288 -0.83 7.31 -19.75
C LYS A 288 -1.87 8.38 -19.46
N GLY A 289 -2.21 8.50 -18.18
CA GLY A 289 -2.92 9.63 -17.61
C GLY A 289 -2.17 10.18 -16.41
N GLN A 290 -1.94 11.49 -16.40
CA GLN A 290 -1.26 12.16 -15.29
C GLN A 290 -2.23 12.49 -14.15
N CYS A 291 -1.77 12.37 -12.91
CA CYS A 291 -2.55 12.69 -11.72
C CYS A 291 -2.70 14.21 -11.54
N ASN A 292 -3.88 14.75 -11.84
CA ASN A 292 -4.15 16.17 -11.64
C ASN A 292 -4.16 16.58 -10.16
N ALA A 293 -4.39 15.68 -9.21
CA ALA A 293 -4.31 16.00 -7.78
C ALA A 293 -2.88 16.38 -7.36
N HIS A 294 -1.87 15.67 -7.88
CA HIS A 294 -0.46 16.01 -7.64
C HIS A 294 -0.08 17.34 -8.28
N LEU A 295 -0.52 17.59 -9.51
CA LEU A 295 -0.33 18.87 -10.18
C LEU A 295 -0.94 20.02 -9.35
N LEU A 296 -2.21 19.91 -8.96
CA LEU A 296 -2.89 20.95 -8.18
C LEU A 296 -2.23 21.19 -6.81
N ARG A 297 -1.73 20.14 -6.16
CA ARG A 297 -0.99 20.26 -4.89
C ARG A 297 0.32 21.03 -5.10
N ARG A 298 1.08 20.66 -6.14
CA ARG A 298 2.34 21.34 -6.50
C ARG A 298 2.11 22.82 -6.83
N VAL A 299 1.10 23.14 -7.64
CA VAL A 299 0.75 24.52 -8.00
C VAL A 299 0.35 25.33 -6.78
N LYS A 300 -0.48 24.78 -5.89
CA LYS A 300 -0.87 25.45 -4.62
C LYS A 300 0.36 25.70 -3.72
N GLU A 301 1.29 24.79 -3.68
CA GLU A 301 2.55 24.97 -2.94
C GLU A 301 3.40 26.09 -3.56
N MET A 302 3.51 26.19 -4.88
CA MET A 302 4.17 27.30 -5.56
C MET A 302 3.51 28.64 -5.24
N ILE A 303 2.18 28.73 -5.30
CA ILE A 303 1.42 29.94 -4.90
C ILE A 303 1.73 30.33 -3.46
N SER A 304 1.80 29.37 -2.54
CA SER A 304 2.07 29.65 -1.12
C SER A 304 3.49 30.15 -0.84
N LYS A 305 4.43 29.92 -1.75
CA LYS A 305 5.84 30.28 -1.60
C LYS A 305 6.22 31.57 -2.33
N THR A 306 5.46 31.96 -3.35
CA THR A 306 5.76 33.17 -4.13
C THR A 306 5.24 34.42 -3.46
N THR A 307 5.98 35.52 -3.59
CA THR A 307 5.56 36.87 -3.24
C THR A 307 5.16 37.69 -4.47
N ASP A 308 5.35 37.12 -5.65
CA ASP A 308 5.00 37.74 -6.94
C ASP A 308 3.51 37.51 -7.22
N ALA A 309 2.75 38.60 -7.29
CA ALA A 309 1.31 38.58 -7.51
C ALA A 309 0.94 38.12 -8.94
N ASP A 310 1.75 38.46 -9.94
CA ASP A 310 1.52 38.05 -11.33
C ASP A 310 1.73 36.55 -11.48
N LEU A 311 2.83 36.02 -10.93
CA LEU A 311 3.09 34.58 -10.88
C LEU A 311 1.95 33.84 -10.16
N ALA A 312 1.51 34.33 -8.99
CA ALA A 312 0.41 33.72 -8.27
C ALA A 312 -0.89 33.69 -9.08
N THR A 313 -1.17 34.73 -9.87
CA THR A 313 -2.33 34.82 -10.75
C THR A 313 -2.27 33.78 -11.86
N HIS A 314 -1.14 33.67 -12.55
CA HIS A 314 -0.95 32.65 -13.62
C HIS A 314 -1.06 31.21 -13.09
N LEU A 315 -0.51 30.94 -11.92
CA LEU A 315 -0.66 29.65 -11.24
C LEU A 315 -2.12 29.38 -10.84
N ALA A 316 -2.86 30.39 -10.39
CA ALA A 316 -4.28 30.27 -10.09
C ALA A 316 -5.14 30.00 -11.34
N ASP A 317 -4.77 30.57 -12.50
CA ASP A 317 -5.47 30.30 -13.74
C ASP A 317 -5.27 28.84 -14.20
N LEU A 318 -4.08 28.23 -14.01
CA LEU A 318 -3.90 26.81 -14.24
C LEU A 318 -4.84 25.98 -13.34
N ILE A 319 -4.98 26.34 -12.06
CA ILE A 319 -5.90 25.63 -11.15
C ILE A 319 -7.32 25.67 -11.72
N LYS A 320 -7.80 26.85 -12.21
CA LYS A 320 -9.13 26.98 -12.82
C LYS A 320 -9.30 26.10 -14.04
N ILE A 321 -8.31 26.11 -14.97
CA ILE A 321 -8.35 25.26 -16.18
C ILE A 321 -8.51 23.79 -15.82
N ILE A 322 -7.70 23.28 -14.87
CA ILE A 322 -7.76 21.89 -14.44
C ILE A 322 -9.08 21.55 -13.73
N GLN A 323 -9.58 22.46 -12.87
CA GLN A 323 -10.86 22.27 -12.18
C GLN A 323 -12.06 22.27 -13.14
N GLU A 324 -12.06 23.18 -14.14
CA GLU A 324 -13.07 23.18 -15.21
C GLU A 324 -13.06 21.86 -15.98
N ALA A 325 -11.87 21.34 -16.32
CA ALA A 325 -11.72 20.07 -17.00
C ALA A 325 -12.24 18.89 -16.15
N ILE A 326 -11.96 18.86 -14.86
CA ILE A 326 -12.46 17.81 -13.94
C ILE A 326 -13.99 17.91 -13.84
N SER A 327 -14.54 19.09 -13.64
CA SER A 327 -15.99 19.30 -13.57
C SER A 327 -16.70 18.92 -14.88
N LEU A 328 -16.05 19.17 -16.02
CA LEU A 328 -16.56 18.75 -17.33
C LEU A 328 -16.67 17.22 -17.44
N ALA A 329 -15.65 16.50 -16.96
CA ALA A 329 -15.66 15.03 -16.96
C ALA A 329 -16.74 14.46 -16.03
N GLU A 330 -16.89 15.02 -14.82
CA GLU A 330 -17.89 14.60 -13.84
C GLU A 330 -19.32 14.74 -14.37
N ARG A 331 -19.53 15.75 -15.20
CA ARG A 331 -20.84 16.08 -15.79
C ARG A 331 -21.01 15.57 -17.22
N ARG A 332 -20.15 14.64 -17.68
CA ARG A 332 -20.16 14.13 -19.07
C ARG A 332 -21.57 13.67 -19.50
N ALA A 333 -22.29 12.96 -18.62
CA ALA A 333 -23.63 12.45 -18.91
C ALA A 333 -24.70 13.53 -19.14
N GLU A 334 -24.44 14.79 -18.73
CA GLU A 334 -25.37 15.91 -18.92
C GLU A 334 -25.24 16.55 -20.30
N TYR A 335 -24.20 16.21 -21.08
CA TYR A 335 -23.87 16.86 -22.34
C TYR A 335 -24.08 15.94 -23.54
N SER A 336 -24.48 16.53 -24.67
CA SER A 336 -24.41 15.82 -25.96
C SER A 336 -22.96 15.56 -26.36
N GLU A 337 -22.69 14.49 -27.10
CA GLU A 337 -21.34 14.14 -27.59
C GLU A 337 -20.66 15.30 -28.31
N THR A 338 -21.39 15.99 -29.21
CA THR A 338 -20.85 17.13 -29.97
C THR A 338 -20.48 18.31 -29.05
N TYR A 339 -21.35 18.64 -28.11
CA TYR A 339 -21.09 19.72 -27.14
C TYR A 339 -19.93 19.37 -26.21
N TYR A 340 -19.90 18.15 -25.69
CA TYR A 340 -18.81 17.66 -24.85
C TYR A 340 -17.46 17.74 -25.60
N ALA A 341 -17.40 17.22 -26.82
CA ALA A 341 -16.19 17.27 -27.65
C ALA A 341 -15.72 18.71 -27.92
N GLN A 342 -16.65 19.67 -28.10
CA GLN A 342 -16.27 21.08 -28.20
C GLN A 342 -15.67 21.61 -26.91
N LYS A 343 -16.27 21.32 -25.75
CA LYS A 343 -15.76 21.72 -24.43
C LYS A 343 -14.39 21.12 -24.12
N VAL A 344 -14.14 19.88 -24.52
CA VAL A 344 -12.82 19.25 -24.41
C VAL A 344 -11.78 20.04 -25.22
N ARG A 345 -12.10 20.41 -26.47
CA ARG A 345 -11.20 21.26 -27.29
C ARG A 345 -10.96 22.62 -26.63
N ASP A 346 -12.01 23.26 -26.07
CA ASP A 346 -11.89 24.54 -25.38
C ASP A 346 -10.93 24.43 -24.18
N CYS A 347 -11.00 23.36 -23.37
CA CYS A 347 -10.07 23.10 -22.26
C CYS A 347 -8.64 22.90 -22.76
N GLN A 348 -8.45 22.16 -23.86
CA GLN A 348 -7.14 21.94 -24.45
C GLN A 348 -6.53 23.26 -24.95
N THR A 349 -7.31 24.08 -25.66
CA THR A 349 -6.87 25.41 -26.15
C THR A 349 -6.48 26.34 -25.00
N LYS A 350 -7.26 26.35 -23.90
CA LYS A 350 -6.93 27.13 -22.70
C LYS A 350 -5.60 26.69 -22.10
N LEU A 351 -5.37 25.37 -21.97
CA LEU A 351 -4.12 24.83 -21.45
C LEU A 351 -2.93 25.15 -22.36
N GLU A 352 -3.09 24.99 -23.67
CA GLU A 352 -2.03 25.32 -24.66
C GLU A 352 -1.68 26.79 -24.63
N GLY A 353 -2.67 27.70 -24.53
CA GLY A 353 -2.45 29.13 -24.39
C GLY A 353 -1.70 29.47 -23.09
N TRP A 354 -2.09 28.87 -21.98
CA TRP A 354 -1.38 29.01 -20.71
C TRP A 354 0.07 28.55 -20.81
N LEU A 355 0.32 27.38 -21.42
CA LEU A 355 1.66 26.84 -21.60
C LEU A 355 2.52 27.75 -22.46
N ALA A 356 2.02 28.25 -23.60
CA ALA A 356 2.75 29.14 -24.49
C ALA A 356 3.19 30.42 -23.79
N PHE A 357 2.34 30.98 -22.95
CA PHE A 357 2.66 32.15 -22.12
C PHE A 357 3.78 31.83 -21.11
N CYS A 358 3.61 30.72 -20.35
CA CYS A 358 4.52 30.38 -19.25
C CYS A 358 5.90 29.91 -19.72
N GLU A 359 6.03 29.36 -20.93
CA GLU A 359 7.32 28.96 -21.51
C GLU A 359 8.25 30.15 -21.78
N CYS A 360 7.70 31.34 -21.99
CA CYS A 360 8.43 32.59 -22.21
C CYS A 360 8.56 33.45 -20.94
N HIS A 361 8.02 33.03 -19.81
CA HIS A 361 8.02 33.80 -18.58
C HIS A 361 9.42 33.86 -17.94
N GLU A 362 9.72 34.92 -17.16
CA GLU A 362 11.03 35.11 -16.53
C GLU A 362 11.29 34.14 -15.37
N ASP A 363 10.24 33.67 -14.68
CA ASP A 363 10.36 32.74 -13.57
C ASP A 363 10.75 31.31 -14.00
N ASP A 364 11.84 30.82 -13.44
CA ASP A 364 12.39 29.50 -13.77
C ASP A 364 11.50 28.32 -13.36
N ASP A 365 10.81 28.43 -12.23
CA ASP A 365 9.98 27.35 -11.72
C ASP A 365 8.70 27.22 -12.53
N LEU A 366 8.14 28.35 -12.97
CA LEU A 366 7.00 28.37 -13.90
C LEU A 366 7.38 27.78 -15.25
N ARG A 367 8.54 28.17 -15.82
CA ARG A 367 9.05 27.57 -17.08
C ARG A 367 9.26 26.07 -16.97
N ARG A 368 9.83 25.58 -15.86
CA ARG A 368 10.02 24.14 -15.61
C ARG A 368 8.69 23.41 -15.51
N LEU A 369 7.71 24.01 -14.85
CA LEU A 369 6.35 23.45 -14.76
C LEU A 369 5.72 23.38 -16.16
N ALA A 370 5.74 24.48 -16.92
CA ALA A 370 5.18 24.54 -18.26
C ALA A 370 5.84 23.52 -19.19
N LYS A 371 7.18 23.42 -19.19
CA LYS A 371 7.93 22.43 -19.95
C LYS A 371 7.55 20.98 -19.57
N HIS A 372 7.43 20.69 -18.29
CA HIS A 372 6.97 19.37 -17.85
C HIS A 372 5.55 19.08 -18.36
N MET A 373 4.65 20.03 -18.24
CA MET A 373 3.28 19.86 -18.74
C MET A 373 3.20 19.72 -20.25
N ARG A 374 4.04 20.44 -21.00
CA ARG A 374 4.15 20.34 -22.47
C ARG A 374 4.61 18.96 -22.92
N ASN A 375 5.59 18.38 -22.23
CA ASN A 375 6.08 17.04 -22.54
C ASN A 375 5.00 15.96 -22.37
N HIS A 376 4.03 16.19 -21.48
CA HIS A 376 2.94 15.25 -21.17
C HIS A 376 1.57 15.81 -21.58
N LEU A 377 1.51 16.72 -22.57
CA LEU A 377 0.30 17.45 -22.93
C LEU A 377 -0.91 16.55 -23.19
N GLN A 378 -0.68 15.43 -23.87
CA GLN A 378 -1.74 14.48 -24.19
C GLN A 378 -2.20 13.65 -22.97
N GLU A 379 -1.39 13.56 -21.92
CA GLU A 379 -1.64 12.71 -20.76
C GLU A 379 -2.50 13.44 -19.69
N TRP A 380 -2.41 14.80 -19.61
CA TRP A 380 -3.16 15.58 -18.60
C TRP A 380 -4.67 15.49 -18.75
N PHE A 381 -5.17 15.35 -19.98
CA PHE A 381 -6.60 15.28 -20.28
C PHE A 381 -7.04 13.92 -20.84
N THR A 382 -6.31 12.85 -20.56
CA THR A 382 -6.71 11.48 -20.94
C THR A 382 -8.11 11.16 -20.41
N PHE A 383 -8.43 11.58 -19.18
CA PHE A 383 -9.73 11.39 -18.54
C PHE A 383 -10.90 12.11 -19.23
N LEU A 384 -10.64 13.15 -20.02
CA LEU A 384 -11.66 13.80 -20.85
C LEU A 384 -11.94 13.03 -22.13
N ARG A 385 -10.94 12.37 -22.70
CA ARG A 385 -11.02 11.69 -23.98
C ARG A 385 -11.48 10.26 -23.88
N ILE A 386 -11.15 9.59 -22.79
CA ILE A 386 -11.42 8.17 -22.61
C ILE A 386 -12.33 8.03 -21.39
N GLU A 387 -13.51 7.47 -21.64
CA GLU A 387 -14.52 7.24 -20.62
C GLU A 387 -14.03 6.26 -19.55
N GLY A 388 -14.40 6.52 -18.29
CA GLY A 388 -14.01 5.70 -17.15
C GLY A 388 -12.60 5.98 -16.62
N VAL A 389 -11.77 6.77 -17.33
CA VAL A 389 -10.46 7.17 -16.82
C VAL A 389 -10.62 8.27 -15.76
N PRO A 390 -10.14 8.06 -14.53
CA PRO A 390 -10.25 9.07 -13.48
C PRO A 390 -9.20 10.19 -13.67
N PRO A 391 -9.50 11.42 -13.22
CA PRO A 391 -8.57 12.54 -13.29
C PRO A 391 -7.41 12.47 -12.29
N THR A 392 -7.43 11.51 -11.36
CA THR A 392 -6.48 11.44 -10.24
C THR A 392 -5.99 10.01 -10.00
N ASN A 393 -4.82 9.89 -9.34
CA ASN A 393 -4.24 8.60 -8.93
C ASN A 393 -4.60 8.22 -7.47
N ASN A 394 -5.66 8.80 -6.91
CA ASN A 394 -6.07 8.56 -5.51
C ASN A 394 -6.36 7.08 -5.21
N HIS A 395 -6.66 6.28 -6.24
CA HIS A 395 -6.90 4.85 -6.07
C HIS A 395 -5.62 4.13 -5.64
N ALA A 396 -4.50 4.33 -6.35
CA ALA A 396 -3.21 3.76 -5.95
C ALA A 396 -2.72 4.30 -4.60
N GLU A 397 -2.88 5.62 -4.35
CA GLU A 397 -2.53 6.21 -3.04
C GLU A 397 -3.26 5.52 -1.88
N ARG A 398 -4.55 5.19 -2.06
CA ARG A 398 -5.33 4.46 -1.05
C ARG A 398 -4.80 3.05 -0.83
N GLN A 399 -4.45 2.34 -1.90
CA GLN A 399 -3.92 0.98 -1.80
C GLN A 399 -2.50 0.94 -1.18
N LEU A 400 -1.72 2.01 -1.29
CA LEU A 400 -0.43 2.09 -0.60
C LEU A 400 -0.55 2.28 0.92
N ARG A 401 -1.65 2.85 1.42
CA ARG A 401 -1.79 3.21 2.85
C ARG A 401 -1.59 2.05 3.82
N PRO A 402 -2.18 0.85 3.65
CA PRO A 402 -1.96 -0.28 4.54
C PRO A 402 -0.48 -0.61 4.68
N SER A 403 0.24 -0.77 3.57
CA SER A 403 1.67 -1.04 3.57
C SER A 403 2.51 0.08 4.19
N VAL A 404 2.12 1.35 4.04
CA VAL A 404 2.76 2.48 4.73
C VAL A 404 2.55 2.40 6.24
N VAL A 405 1.38 1.95 6.70
CA VAL A 405 1.11 1.70 8.13
C VAL A 405 2.00 0.56 8.63
N VAL A 406 2.05 -0.58 7.92
CA VAL A 406 2.94 -1.71 8.24
C VAL A 406 4.39 -1.26 8.35
N ARG A 407 4.87 -0.44 7.41
CA ARG A 407 6.22 0.13 7.48
C ARG A 407 6.46 0.98 8.72
N LYS A 408 5.47 1.76 9.15
CA LYS A 408 5.58 2.65 10.31
C LYS A 408 5.52 1.90 11.63
N THR A 409 4.76 0.82 11.71
CA THR A 409 4.56 0.01 12.94
C THR A 409 5.63 -1.05 13.12
N ASN A 410 6.00 -1.76 12.06
CA ASN A 410 6.91 -2.90 12.09
C ASN A 410 8.28 -2.63 11.46
N GLY A 411 8.50 -1.46 10.88
CA GLY A 411 9.61 -1.22 9.98
C GLY A 411 9.40 -1.92 8.63
N CYS A 412 10.46 -2.07 7.88
CA CYS A 412 10.45 -2.82 6.63
C CYS A 412 10.90 -4.28 6.85
N HIS A 413 11.27 -4.99 5.79
CA HIS A 413 11.66 -6.39 5.86
C HIS A 413 13.17 -6.56 6.04
N LYS A 414 13.58 -7.55 6.86
CA LYS A 414 15.00 -7.86 7.06
C LYS A 414 15.61 -8.60 5.86
N THR A 415 14.79 -9.38 5.12
CA THR A 415 15.22 -10.23 4.02
C THR A 415 14.40 -9.99 2.77
N LEU A 416 14.98 -10.30 1.60
CA LEU A 416 14.27 -10.25 0.32
C LEU A 416 13.10 -11.25 0.30
N ALA A 417 13.30 -12.45 0.81
CA ALA A 417 12.23 -13.46 0.89
C ALA A 417 11.02 -12.95 1.68
N GLY A 418 11.25 -12.28 2.83
CA GLY A 418 10.18 -11.67 3.61
C GLY A 418 9.47 -10.55 2.87
N ALA A 419 10.20 -9.74 2.11
CA ALA A 419 9.62 -8.66 1.30
C ALA A 419 8.76 -9.21 0.15
N LEU A 420 9.24 -10.22 -0.59
CA LEU A 420 8.50 -10.87 -1.66
C LEU A 420 7.24 -11.58 -1.15
N LYS A 421 7.35 -12.28 -0.02
CA LYS A 421 6.20 -12.89 0.66
C LYS A 421 5.14 -11.87 1.02
N HIS A 422 5.54 -10.74 1.62
CA HIS A 422 4.61 -9.65 1.95
C HIS A 422 3.89 -9.13 0.71
N ALA A 423 4.62 -8.89 -0.38
CA ALA A 423 4.04 -8.41 -1.63
C ALA A 423 2.97 -9.38 -2.18
N VAL A 424 3.24 -10.68 -2.19
CA VAL A 424 2.28 -11.69 -2.65
C VAL A 424 1.04 -11.74 -1.74
N LEU A 425 1.23 -11.86 -0.42
CA LEU A 425 0.12 -11.99 0.51
C LEU A 425 -0.75 -10.74 0.54
N MET A 426 -0.16 -9.54 0.53
CA MET A 426 -0.91 -8.28 0.43
C MET A 426 -1.70 -8.17 -0.87
N SER A 427 -1.14 -8.62 -2.00
CA SER A 427 -1.87 -8.63 -3.28
C SER A 427 -3.15 -9.47 -3.20
N LEU A 428 -3.07 -10.63 -2.55
CA LEU A 428 -4.23 -11.51 -2.36
C LEU A 428 -5.25 -10.91 -1.40
N ILE A 429 -4.80 -10.43 -0.23
CA ILE A 429 -5.67 -9.83 0.80
C ILE A 429 -6.44 -8.65 0.19
N VAL A 430 -5.75 -7.68 -0.37
CA VAL A 430 -6.36 -6.47 -0.91
C VAL A 430 -7.24 -6.76 -2.13
N THR A 431 -6.86 -7.72 -2.98
CA THR A 431 -7.72 -8.13 -4.10
C THR A 431 -9.00 -8.82 -3.61
N CYS A 432 -8.92 -9.64 -2.57
CA CYS A 432 -10.12 -10.21 -1.95
C CYS A 432 -11.05 -9.11 -1.43
N GLU A 433 -10.52 -8.12 -0.71
CA GLU A 433 -11.29 -6.98 -0.22
C GLU A 433 -11.95 -6.17 -1.35
N GLN A 434 -11.19 -5.85 -2.41
CA GLN A 434 -11.71 -5.11 -3.56
C GLN A 434 -12.87 -5.84 -4.25
N GLN A 435 -12.84 -7.17 -4.25
CA GLN A 435 -13.88 -8.00 -4.84
C GLN A 435 -14.97 -8.42 -3.85
N ASN A 436 -14.97 -7.85 -2.64
CA ASN A 436 -15.89 -8.25 -1.56
C ASN A 436 -15.85 -9.78 -1.31
N ARG A 437 -14.63 -10.35 -1.23
CA ARG A 437 -14.38 -11.78 -0.97
C ARG A 437 -13.53 -11.93 0.29
N SER A 438 -13.70 -13.08 0.97
CA SER A 438 -12.96 -13.39 2.18
C SER A 438 -11.57 -13.94 1.86
N PHE A 439 -10.52 -13.30 2.36
CA PHE A 439 -9.18 -13.88 2.31
C PHE A 439 -9.08 -15.16 3.14
N LEU A 440 -9.85 -15.27 4.23
CA LEU A 440 -9.94 -16.49 5.01
C LEU A 440 -10.39 -17.68 4.14
N ASP A 441 -11.43 -17.50 3.33
CA ASP A 441 -11.94 -18.57 2.45
C ASP A 441 -10.90 -18.96 1.38
N LEU A 442 -10.20 -17.98 0.80
CA LEU A 442 -9.09 -18.25 -0.10
C LEU A 442 -8.00 -19.08 0.58
N ALA A 443 -7.54 -18.62 1.74
CA ALA A 443 -6.47 -19.28 2.48
C ALA A 443 -6.87 -20.70 2.92
N LEU A 444 -8.11 -20.90 3.38
CA LEU A 444 -8.60 -22.23 3.73
C LEU A 444 -8.62 -23.19 2.54
N ARG A 445 -8.99 -22.72 1.35
CA ARG A 445 -8.88 -23.55 0.12
C ARG A 445 -7.43 -23.86 -0.21
N LEU A 446 -6.51 -22.89 -0.10
CA LEU A 446 -5.09 -23.11 -0.32
C LEU A 446 -4.48 -24.10 0.71
N TRP A 447 -4.95 -24.10 1.95
CA TRP A 447 -4.48 -25.03 2.97
C TRP A 447 -4.91 -26.48 2.73
N ARG A 448 -6.12 -26.70 2.19
CA ARG A 448 -6.69 -28.04 1.97
C ARG A 448 -5.80 -28.94 1.11
N GLU A 449 -5.27 -28.42 0.02
CA GLU A 449 -4.50 -29.18 -0.95
C GLU A 449 -3.00 -29.11 -0.69
N ARG A 450 -2.27 -30.15 -1.03
CA ARG A 450 -0.79 -30.14 -0.99
C ARG A 450 -0.24 -29.15 -2.01
N ASN A 451 -0.72 -29.24 -3.26
CA ASN A 451 -0.30 -28.41 -4.39
C ASN A 451 -1.56 -27.84 -5.05
N PRO A 452 -2.12 -26.76 -4.50
CA PRO A 452 -3.31 -26.14 -5.08
C PRO A 452 -2.98 -25.54 -6.45
N GLY A 453 -3.92 -25.70 -7.39
CA GLY A 453 -3.92 -24.92 -8.63
C GLY A 453 -4.28 -23.47 -8.37
N ALA A 454 -4.37 -22.70 -9.45
CA ALA A 454 -4.86 -21.32 -9.37
C ALA A 454 -6.33 -21.26 -8.92
N ILE A 455 -6.64 -20.46 -7.92
CA ILE A 455 -7.98 -20.25 -7.42
C ILE A 455 -8.46 -18.87 -7.87
N PRO A 456 -9.42 -18.76 -8.79
CA PRO A 456 -9.99 -17.47 -9.15
C PRO A 456 -10.72 -16.86 -7.95
N ILE A 457 -10.35 -15.65 -7.54
CA ILE A 457 -10.94 -14.99 -6.36
C ILE A 457 -12.44 -14.78 -6.55
N GLN A 458 -12.89 -14.50 -7.76
CA GLN A 458 -14.32 -14.38 -8.08
C GLN A 458 -15.13 -15.65 -7.79
N SER A 459 -14.48 -16.82 -7.70
CA SER A 459 -15.14 -18.10 -7.37
C SER A 459 -15.40 -18.29 -5.87
N LEU A 460 -14.88 -17.38 -5.04
CA LEU A 460 -15.11 -17.39 -3.59
C LEU A 460 -16.50 -16.81 -3.27
N PRO A 461 -17.13 -17.18 -2.15
CA PRO A 461 -18.37 -16.56 -1.71
C PRO A 461 -18.16 -15.07 -1.41
N GLU A 462 -19.21 -14.27 -1.60
CA GLU A 462 -19.20 -12.88 -1.15
C GLU A 462 -19.21 -12.80 0.36
N VAL A 463 -18.59 -11.76 0.90
CA VAL A 463 -18.66 -11.44 2.31
C VAL A 463 -20.04 -10.87 2.59
N ALA A 464 -20.77 -11.45 3.56
CA ALA A 464 -22.11 -11.05 3.96
C ALA A 464 -22.15 -9.68 4.67
#